data_4c0035a9f4bc471c0f6e23a129f5fb46
#
_entry.id   4c0035a9f4bc471c0f6e23a129f5fb46
#
_cell.length_a   1.000
_cell.length_b   1.000
_cell.length_c   1.000
_cell.angle_alpha   90.00
_cell.angle_beta   90.00
_cell.angle_gamma   90.00
#
_symmetry.space_group_name_H-M   'P 1'
#
loop_
_entity.id
_entity.type
_entity.pdbx_description
1 polymer ?
#
loop_
_entity_poly.entity_id
_entity_poly.type
_entity_poly.pdbx_seq_one_letter_code
_entity_poly.pdbx_strand_id
1 'polypeptide(L)'
;MKTVNQILELPEGNYYANVDVFGQEDASALFGIYNSWRNLCYLLNQMNARSVNLPEGLSETAFCIAKNVWRCSSNIAGANSSYDCYDPYAGRGNNRIQVKACSVLPDLTSFGPNSEWDRIFFVDFYRQGMWDGTFDVYEVGTEDIYNFPVNAQQTMKDQKAQGRRPRFSIYSGLIQTGRYISKETFLITAENIVKV
;
A
#
# COMPACT_ATOMS: atom_id res chain seq x y z
N MET A 1 18.20 -1.92 -3.80
CA MET A 1 17.13 -2.47 -4.65
C MET A 1 17.71 -3.34 -5.75
N LYS A 2 17.12 -4.50 -6.01
CA LYS A 2 17.49 -5.40 -7.11
C LYS A 2 16.22 -5.86 -7.81
N THR A 3 16.16 -5.71 -9.13
CA THR A 3 15.13 -6.36 -9.93
C THR A 3 15.59 -7.78 -10.28
N VAL A 4 14.80 -8.77 -9.92
CA VAL A 4 15.10 -10.19 -10.11
C VAL A 4 13.95 -10.90 -10.79
N ASN A 5 14.25 -11.91 -11.61
CA ASN A 5 13.23 -12.77 -12.20
C ASN A 5 12.93 -13.93 -11.25
N GLN A 6 11.66 -14.07 -10.84
CA GLN A 6 11.21 -15.04 -9.86
C GLN A 6 9.98 -15.79 -10.35
N ILE A 7 9.78 -17.00 -9.82
CA ILE A 7 8.53 -17.74 -10.02
C ILE A 7 7.55 -17.28 -8.94
N LEU A 8 6.40 -16.77 -9.39
CA LEU A 8 5.27 -16.42 -8.52
C LEU A 8 4.23 -17.54 -8.57
N GLU A 9 3.85 -18.02 -7.39
CA GLU A 9 2.83 -19.07 -7.23
C GLU A 9 1.46 -18.40 -7.07
N LEU A 10 0.81 -18.09 -8.18
CA LEU A 10 -0.48 -17.43 -8.20
C LEU A 10 -1.64 -18.45 -8.19
N PRO A 11 -2.87 -18.04 -7.85
CA PRO A 11 -4.04 -18.92 -7.94
C PRO A 11 -4.23 -19.58 -9.32
N GLU A 12 -3.89 -18.85 -10.38
CA GLU A 12 -4.00 -19.29 -11.77
C GLU A 12 -2.88 -20.25 -12.21
N GLY A 13 -1.75 -20.30 -11.50
CA GLY A 13 -0.59 -21.10 -11.85
C GLY A 13 0.75 -20.51 -11.40
N ASN A 14 1.83 -21.05 -11.94
CA ASN A 14 3.17 -20.55 -11.70
C ASN A 14 3.65 -19.69 -12.87
N TYR A 15 4.10 -18.48 -12.59
CA TYR A 15 4.49 -17.51 -13.60
C TYR A 15 5.85 -16.91 -13.31
N TYR A 16 6.67 -16.73 -14.34
CA TYR A 16 7.90 -15.95 -14.23
C TYR A 16 7.55 -14.46 -14.27
N ALA A 17 8.06 -13.71 -13.31
CA ALA A 17 7.88 -12.27 -13.23
C ALA A 17 9.16 -11.57 -12.75
N ASN A 18 9.37 -10.35 -13.24
CA ASN A 18 10.37 -9.46 -12.67
C ASN A 18 9.76 -8.77 -11.46
N VAL A 19 10.41 -8.91 -10.32
CA VAL A 19 10.03 -8.27 -9.06
C VAL A 19 11.17 -7.42 -8.53
N ASP A 20 10.81 -6.34 -7.83
CA ASP A 20 11.80 -5.51 -7.15
C ASP A 20 11.93 -5.97 -5.69
N VAL A 21 13.14 -6.35 -5.32
CA VAL A 21 13.51 -6.78 -3.97
C VAL A 21 14.26 -5.63 -3.30
N PHE A 22 13.77 -5.22 -2.14
CA PHE A 22 14.37 -4.19 -1.30
C PHE A 22 14.92 -4.79 -0.02
N GLY A 23 16.06 -4.26 0.44
CA GLY A 23 16.66 -4.61 1.73
C GLY A 23 16.80 -3.40 2.63
N GLN A 24 17.29 -3.62 3.84
CA GLN A 24 17.55 -2.52 4.79
C GLN A 24 18.60 -1.53 4.26
N GLU A 25 19.48 -1.98 3.36
CA GLU A 25 20.45 -1.12 2.67
C GLU A 25 19.80 -0.04 1.78
N ASP A 26 18.54 -0.21 1.41
CA ASP A 26 17.78 0.78 0.62
C ASP A 26 17.12 1.84 1.50
N ALA A 27 17.10 1.66 2.82
CA ALA A 27 16.41 2.57 3.76
C ALA A 27 17.00 3.99 3.72
N SER A 28 18.32 4.13 3.52
CA SER A 28 18.96 5.46 3.40
C SER A 28 18.42 6.27 2.23
N ALA A 29 18.27 5.64 1.06
CA ALA A 29 17.68 6.30 -0.11
C ALA A 29 16.21 6.66 0.14
N LEU A 30 15.46 5.75 0.75
CA LEU A 30 14.05 5.98 1.10
C LEU A 30 13.88 7.11 2.11
N PHE A 31 14.75 7.20 3.12
CA PHE A 31 14.79 8.29 4.09
C PHE A 31 15.05 9.64 3.40
N GLY A 32 15.98 9.67 2.43
CA GLY A 32 16.22 10.85 1.60
C GLY A 32 15.00 11.29 0.80
N ILE A 33 14.29 10.32 0.17
CA ILE A 33 13.06 10.57 -0.57
C ILE A 33 11.96 11.09 0.37
N TYR A 34 11.76 10.46 1.53
CA TYR A 34 10.80 10.89 2.53
C TYR A 34 11.02 12.33 2.95
N ASN A 35 12.25 12.69 3.34
CA ASN A 35 12.59 14.05 3.77
C ASN A 35 12.43 15.08 2.65
N SER A 36 12.82 14.74 1.42
CA SER A 36 12.66 15.61 0.26
C SER A 36 11.19 15.89 -0.04
N TRP A 37 10.35 14.86 -0.03
CA TRP A 37 8.90 15.00 -0.18
C TRP A 37 8.29 15.84 0.94
N ARG A 38 8.67 15.61 2.20
CA ARG A 38 8.21 16.40 3.35
C ARG A 38 8.59 17.86 3.25
N ASN A 39 9.85 18.12 2.90
CA ASN A 39 10.36 19.50 2.71
C ASN A 39 9.62 20.22 1.58
N LEU A 40 9.38 19.51 0.45
CA LEU A 40 8.60 20.09 -0.65
C LEU A 40 7.17 20.43 -0.21
N CYS A 41 6.49 19.54 0.52
CA CYS A 41 5.17 19.81 1.06
C CYS A 41 5.17 21.01 2.01
N TYR A 42 6.16 21.13 2.87
CA TYR A 42 6.33 22.26 3.79
C TYR A 42 6.49 23.58 3.03
N LEU A 43 7.39 23.63 2.05
CA LEU A 43 7.62 24.85 1.25
C LEU A 43 6.37 25.27 0.46
N LEU A 44 5.66 24.34 -0.12
CA LEU A 44 4.40 24.62 -0.82
C LEU A 44 3.34 25.20 0.12
N ASN A 45 3.23 24.67 1.33
CA ASN A 45 2.30 25.17 2.34
C ASN A 45 2.64 26.61 2.76
N GLN A 46 3.94 26.96 2.86
CA GLN A 46 4.37 28.35 3.14
C GLN A 46 3.94 29.33 2.03
N MET A 47 3.75 28.82 0.81
CA MET A 47 3.27 29.60 -0.34
C MET A 47 1.74 29.55 -0.51
N ASN A 48 1.01 29.00 0.47
CA ASN A 48 -0.44 28.72 0.38
C ASN A 48 -0.79 27.83 -0.83
N ALA A 49 0.13 26.99 -1.28
CA ALA A 49 -0.06 26.05 -2.35
C ALA A 49 -0.42 24.66 -1.80
N ARG A 50 -1.11 23.86 -2.63
CA ARG A 50 -1.45 22.48 -2.29
C ARG A 50 -0.18 21.62 -2.17
N SER A 51 -0.11 20.80 -1.14
CA SER A 51 0.94 19.80 -0.98
C SER A 51 0.93 18.75 -2.09
N VAL A 52 2.09 18.15 -2.34
CA VAL A 52 2.24 16.99 -3.22
C VAL A 52 1.68 15.75 -2.54
N ASN A 53 0.92 14.96 -3.27
CA ASN A 53 0.44 13.67 -2.78
C ASN A 53 1.62 12.77 -2.34
N LEU A 54 1.33 11.84 -1.42
CA LEU A 54 2.30 10.82 -1.04
C LEU A 54 2.75 10.05 -2.30
N PRO A 55 4.05 10.01 -2.61
CA PRO A 55 4.55 9.24 -3.75
C PRO A 55 4.27 7.74 -3.56
N GLU A 56 3.66 7.10 -4.55
CA GLU A 56 3.35 5.66 -4.55
C GLU A 56 4.62 4.83 -4.29
N GLY A 57 5.71 5.14 -5.02
CA GLY A 57 6.98 4.45 -4.83
C GLY A 57 7.57 4.58 -3.41
N LEU A 58 7.28 5.68 -2.68
CA LEU A 58 7.70 5.83 -1.28
C LEU A 58 6.92 4.88 -0.37
N SER A 59 5.59 4.87 -0.47
CA SER A 59 4.74 4.05 0.40
C SER A 59 4.91 2.56 0.16
N GLU A 60 4.97 2.13 -1.11
CA GLU A 60 5.17 0.73 -1.46
C GLU A 60 6.56 0.23 -1.08
N THR A 61 7.62 1.03 -1.32
CA THR A 61 8.98 0.64 -0.92
C THR A 61 9.12 0.55 0.59
N ALA A 62 8.56 1.52 1.35
CA ALA A 62 8.55 1.47 2.81
C ALA A 62 7.84 0.20 3.31
N PHE A 63 6.69 -0.14 2.73
CA PHE A 63 5.97 -1.35 3.04
C PHE A 63 6.78 -2.61 2.70
N CYS A 64 7.40 -2.68 1.52
CA CYS A 64 8.19 -3.82 1.09
C CYS A 64 9.37 -4.09 2.04
N ILE A 65 10.10 -3.06 2.47
CA ILE A 65 11.20 -3.19 3.42
C ILE A 65 10.66 -3.62 4.81
N ALA A 66 9.59 -2.96 5.28
CA ALA A 66 9.01 -3.22 6.60
C ALA A 66 8.47 -4.65 6.74
N LYS A 67 7.88 -5.20 5.68
CA LYS A 67 7.22 -6.52 5.67
C LYS A 67 8.06 -7.61 4.99
N ASN A 68 9.24 -7.27 4.45
CA ASN A 68 10.12 -8.19 3.72
C ASN A 68 9.39 -8.92 2.57
N VAL A 69 8.69 -8.15 1.74
CA VAL A 69 7.95 -8.62 0.57
C VAL A 69 8.50 -7.99 -0.71
N TRP A 70 8.14 -8.53 -1.87
CA TRP A 70 8.62 -8.05 -3.16
C TRP A 70 7.60 -7.10 -3.81
N ARG A 71 8.07 -6.05 -4.46
CA ARG A 71 7.19 -5.18 -5.25
C ARG A 71 7.00 -5.75 -6.65
N CYS A 72 5.75 -5.79 -7.11
CA CYS A 72 5.36 -6.25 -8.44
C CYS A 72 4.99 -5.03 -9.30
N SER A 73 5.95 -4.54 -10.08
CA SER A 73 5.76 -3.37 -10.95
C SER A 73 5.55 -3.70 -12.42
N SER A 74 5.62 -4.98 -12.78
CA SER A 74 5.54 -5.46 -14.17
C SER A 74 4.28 -6.28 -14.41
N ASN A 75 3.72 -6.15 -15.62
CA ASN A 75 2.64 -7.03 -16.05
C ASN A 75 3.14 -8.48 -16.17
N ILE A 76 2.32 -9.42 -15.74
CA ILE A 76 2.56 -10.86 -15.81
C ILE A 76 1.71 -11.43 -16.92
N ALA A 77 2.34 -11.92 -17.99
CA ALA A 77 1.62 -12.48 -19.11
C ALA A 77 0.82 -13.73 -18.67
N GLY A 78 -0.49 -13.71 -18.89
CA GLY A 78 -1.38 -14.83 -18.58
C GLY A 78 -1.92 -14.86 -17.16
N ALA A 79 -1.60 -13.88 -16.32
CA ALA A 79 -2.14 -13.77 -14.96
C ALA A 79 -2.62 -12.36 -14.63
N ASN A 80 -3.46 -12.23 -13.62
CA ASN A 80 -3.83 -10.94 -13.08
C ASN A 80 -2.64 -10.38 -12.27
N SER A 81 -2.12 -9.22 -12.69
CA SER A 81 -0.97 -8.52 -12.08
C SER A 81 -1.36 -7.16 -11.50
N SER A 82 -2.60 -7.00 -11.06
CA SER A 82 -3.14 -5.73 -10.56
C SER A 82 -2.88 -5.48 -9.07
N TYR A 83 -2.16 -6.37 -8.38
CA TYR A 83 -1.71 -6.21 -7.01
C TYR A 83 -0.32 -5.53 -6.98
N ASP A 84 0.01 -4.92 -5.85
CA ASP A 84 1.22 -4.08 -5.73
C ASP A 84 2.46 -4.87 -5.27
N CYS A 85 2.25 -5.86 -4.37
CA CYS A 85 3.34 -6.63 -3.78
C CYS A 85 3.03 -8.14 -3.74
N TYR A 86 4.11 -8.93 -3.63
CA TYR A 86 4.07 -10.39 -3.50
C TYR A 86 4.82 -10.81 -2.24
N ASP A 87 4.18 -11.62 -1.42
CA ASP A 87 4.78 -12.23 -0.23
C ASP A 87 5.35 -13.61 -0.59
N PRO A 88 6.69 -13.76 -0.68
CA PRO A 88 7.30 -15.04 -1.07
C PRO A 88 7.23 -16.10 0.04
N TYR A 89 6.83 -15.72 1.24
CA TYR A 89 6.74 -16.60 2.40
C TYR A 89 5.31 -17.06 2.69
N ALA A 90 4.32 -16.42 2.06
CA ALA A 90 2.93 -16.83 2.15
C ALA A 90 2.63 -17.94 1.14
N GLY A 91 1.67 -18.80 1.47
CA GLY A 91 1.19 -19.83 0.56
C GLY A 91 0.30 -19.24 -0.55
N ARG A 92 0.13 -20.03 -1.62
CA ARG A 92 -0.75 -19.69 -2.75
C ARG A 92 -2.15 -19.27 -2.25
N GLY A 93 -2.67 -18.17 -2.76
CA GLY A 93 -3.94 -17.57 -2.33
C GLY A 93 -3.84 -16.64 -1.12
N ASN A 94 -2.60 -16.38 -0.61
CA ASN A 94 -2.30 -15.40 0.44
C ASN A 94 -1.10 -14.50 0.10
N ASN A 95 -0.57 -14.63 -1.10
CA ASN A 95 0.69 -14.01 -1.49
C ASN A 95 0.53 -12.71 -2.31
N ARG A 96 -0.65 -12.46 -2.92
CA ARG A 96 -0.91 -11.20 -3.63
C ARG A 96 -1.36 -10.12 -2.66
N ILE A 97 -0.59 -9.04 -2.58
CA ILE A 97 -0.83 -7.96 -1.63
C ILE A 97 -1.19 -6.68 -2.37
N GLN A 98 -2.32 -6.09 -2.00
CA GLN A 98 -2.67 -4.72 -2.36
C GLN A 98 -2.22 -3.76 -1.26
N VAL A 99 -1.55 -2.68 -1.63
CA VAL A 99 -1.15 -1.61 -0.71
C VAL A 99 -1.96 -0.36 -1.02
N LYS A 100 -2.54 0.22 0.01
CA LYS A 100 -3.18 1.54 -0.04
C LYS A 100 -2.54 2.43 1.01
N ALA A 101 -2.29 3.70 0.68
CA ALA A 101 -1.60 4.58 1.59
C ALA A 101 -2.24 5.97 1.66
N CYS A 102 -2.09 6.63 2.80
CA CYS A 102 -2.47 8.03 2.97
C CYS A 102 -1.40 8.84 3.70
N SER A 103 -1.40 10.15 3.45
CA SER A 103 -0.61 11.14 4.19
C SER A 103 -1.43 12.34 4.65
N VAL A 104 -2.71 12.34 4.33
CA VAL A 104 -3.70 13.37 4.71
C VAL A 104 -5.06 12.72 4.90
N LEU A 105 -5.92 13.37 5.68
CA LEU A 105 -7.31 12.99 5.85
C LEU A 105 -8.25 14.09 5.31
N PRO A 106 -9.42 13.71 4.80
CA PRO A 106 -9.86 12.35 4.56
C PRO A 106 -9.05 11.69 3.44
N ASP A 107 -8.70 10.42 3.61
CA ASP A 107 -8.22 9.60 2.51
C ASP A 107 -9.38 9.27 1.57
N LEU A 108 -9.11 9.23 0.29
CA LEU A 108 -10.09 8.79 -0.69
C LEU A 108 -9.46 7.72 -1.56
N THR A 109 -9.46 6.52 -1.03
CA THR A 109 -8.87 5.35 -1.67
C THR A 109 -9.73 4.86 -2.82
N SER A 110 -9.10 4.57 -3.95
CA SER A 110 -9.74 4.10 -5.18
C SER A 110 -9.37 2.65 -5.48
N PHE A 111 -10.35 1.87 -5.94
CA PHE A 111 -10.16 0.47 -6.32
C PHE A 111 -10.47 0.26 -7.80
N GLY A 112 -9.52 -0.34 -8.53
CA GLY A 112 -9.73 -0.68 -9.93
C GLY A 112 -10.82 -1.75 -10.10
N PRO A 113 -11.61 -1.74 -11.19
CA PRO A 113 -12.66 -2.73 -11.40
C PRO A 113 -12.12 -4.16 -11.51
N ASN A 114 -10.93 -4.32 -12.08
CA ASN A 114 -10.28 -5.61 -12.32
C ASN A 114 -9.17 -5.92 -11.31
N SER A 115 -8.97 -5.08 -10.27
CA SER A 115 -7.92 -5.36 -9.30
C SER A 115 -8.29 -6.53 -8.40
N GLU A 116 -7.34 -7.46 -8.24
CA GLU A 116 -7.46 -8.67 -7.43
C GLU A 116 -6.28 -8.79 -6.50
N TRP A 117 -6.53 -9.20 -5.28
CA TRP A 117 -5.54 -9.43 -4.25
C TRP A 117 -6.03 -10.49 -3.26
N ASP A 118 -5.12 -11.06 -2.51
CA ASP A 118 -5.44 -12.00 -1.43
C ASP A 118 -5.50 -11.26 -0.09
N ARG A 119 -4.55 -10.32 0.13
CA ARG A 119 -4.45 -9.52 1.35
C ARG A 119 -4.36 -8.04 0.99
N ILE A 120 -4.87 -7.18 1.85
CA ILE A 120 -4.80 -5.73 1.67
C ILE A 120 -4.24 -5.05 2.91
N PHE A 121 -3.32 -4.13 2.69
CA PHE A 121 -2.73 -3.33 3.74
C PHE A 121 -2.97 -1.85 3.50
N PHE A 122 -3.26 -1.14 4.59
CA PHE A 122 -3.36 0.30 4.59
C PHE A 122 -2.17 0.89 5.35
N VAL A 123 -1.42 1.74 4.68
CA VAL A 123 -0.21 2.38 5.20
C VAL A 123 -0.50 3.83 5.54
N ASP A 124 -0.52 4.15 6.82
CA ASP A 124 -0.85 5.47 7.34
C ASP A 124 0.42 6.28 7.62
N PHE A 125 0.75 7.20 6.71
CA PHE A 125 1.79 8.21 6.90
C PHE A 125 1.25 9.51 7.50
N TYR A 126 -0.06 9.63 7.67
CA TYR A 126 -0.65 10.81 8.29
C TYR A 126 -0.48 10.80 9.81
N ARG A 127 -0.77 9.67 10.46
CA ARG A 127 -0.64 9.47 11.91
C ARG A 127 -1.04 10.70 12.74
N GLN A 128 -2.22 11.24 12.46
CA GLN A 128 -2.76 12.43 13.12
C GLN A 128 -1.88 13.69 12.96
N GLY A 129 -1.15 13.79 11.86
CA GLY A 129 -0.28 14.91 11.53
C GLY A 129 1.14 14.84 12.12
N MET A 130 1.53 13.71 12.71
CA MET A 130 2.91 13.45 13.11
C MET A 130 3.76 13.12 11.89
N TRP A 131 4.78 13.93 11.66
CA TRP A 131 5.62 13.85 10.46
C TRP A 131 7.08 13.60 10.85
N ASP A 132 7.30 12.53 11.60
CA ASP A 132 8.55 12.16 12.23
C ASP A 132 9.26 10.95 11.57
N GLY A 133 8.76 10.50 10.41
CA GLY A 133 9.27 9.32 9.71
C GLY A 133 8.56 8.02 10.13
N THR A 134 7.66 8.10 11.12
CA THR A 134 6.87 6.93 11.51
C THR A 134 5.69 6.74 10.56
N PHE A 135 5.29 5.47 10.39
CA PHE A 135 4.08 5.09 9.66
C PHE A 135 3.46 3.84 10.28
N ASP A 136 2.15 3.78 10.22
CA ASP A 136 1.41 2.61 10.68
C ASP A 136 1.02 1.72 9.48
N VAL A 137 1.15 0.42 9.64
CA VAL A 137 0.73 -0.59 8.68
C VAL A 137 -0.44 -1.37 9.28
N TYR A 138 -1.61 -1.25 8.69
CA TYR A 138 -2.80 -1.99 9.09
C TYR A 138 -3.08 -3.08 8.06
N GLU A 139 -3.24 -4.32 8.51
CA GLU A 139 -3.85 -5.36 7.69
C GLU A 139 -5.37 -5.26 7.84
N VAL A 140 -6.08 -5.13 6.73
CA VAL A 140 -7.53 -4.99 6.70
C VAL A 140 -8.14 -6.24 6.07
N GLY A 141 -9.30 -6.67 6.56
CA GLY A 141 -9.99 -7.81 5.98
C GLY A 141 -10.42 -7.53 4.54
N THR A 142 -10.06 -8.41 3.61
CA THR A 142 -10.47 -8.29 2.20
C THR A 142 -12.00 -8.25 2.07
N GLU A 143 -12.71 -9.05 2.85
CA GLU A 143 -14.17 -9.04 2.89
C GLU A 143 -14.74 -7.73 3.47
N ASP A 144 -14.04 -7.09 4.44
CA ASP A 144 -14.45 -5.78 4.96
C ASP A 144 -14.37 -4.70 3.88
N ILE A 145 -13.38 -4.78 2.99
CA ILE A 145 -13.26 -3.89 1.84
C ILE A 145 -14.38 -4.17 0.82
N TYR A 146 -14.59 -5.43 0.43
CA TYR A 146 -15.61 -5.77 -0.58
C TYR A 146 -17.02 -5.46 -0.13
N ASN A 147 -17.33 -5.66 1.14
CA ASN A 147 -18.66 -5.42 1.71
C ASN A 147 -18.84 -3.99 2.23
N PHE A 148 -17.83 -3.11 2.07
CA PHE A 148 -17.95 -1.72 2.52
C PHE A 148 -19.04 -0.97 1.73
N PRO A 149 -20.01 -0.29 2.40
CA PRO A 149 -21.05 0.47 1.75
C PRO A 149 -20.46 1.76 1.14
N VAL A 150 -20.36 1.81 -0.18
CA VAL A 150 -19.87 3.00 -0.90
C VAL A 150 -20.95 4.08 -0.97
N ASN A 151 -22.21 3.65 -0.96
CA ASN A 151 -23.39 4.51 -0.85
C ASN A 151 -24.55 3.72 -0.19
N ALA A 152 -25.72 4.35 -0.08
CA ALA A 152 -26.86 3.77 0.60
C ALA A 152 -27.40 2.46 -0.04
N GLN A 153 -27.01 2.14 -1.27
CA GLN A 153 -27.57 1.03 -2.04
C GLN A 153 -26.54 0.02 -2.52
N GLN A 154 -25.25 0.36 -2.48
CA GLN A 154 -24.19 -0.43 -3.12
C GLN A 154 -22.96 -0.57 -2.23
N THR A 155 -22.43 -1.77 -2.20
CA THR A 155 -21.12 -2.06 -1.64
C THR A 155 -20.01 -1.81 -2.66
N MET A 156 -18.76 -1.89 -2.21
CA MET A 156 -17.58 -1.85 -3.08
C MET A 156 -17.66 -2.97 -4.13
N LYS A 157 -18.06 -4.19 -3.74
CA LYS A 157 -18.22 -5.34 -4.62
C LYS A 157 -19.26 -5.10 -5.72
N ASP A 158 -20.40 -4.50 -5.37
CA ASP A 158 -21.47 -4.20 -6.33
C ASP A 158 -21.01 -3.22 -7.41
N GLN A 159 -20.30 -2.16 -7.02
CA GLN A 159 -19.79 -1.18 -7.98
C GLN A 159 -18.68 -1.78 -8.86
N LYS A 160 -17.83 -2.61 -8.28
CA LYS A 160 -16.77 -3.29 -9.01
C LYS A 160 -17.34 -4.26 -10.06
N ALA A 161 -18.39 -5.02 -9.72
CA ALA A 161 -19.10 -5.90 -10.65
C ALA A 161 -19.74 -5.15 -11.83
N GLN A 162 -20.03 -3.86 -11.65
CA GLN A 162 -20.54 -2.96 -12.71
C GLN A 162 -19.41 -2.30 -13.54
N GLY A 163 -18.15 -2.71 -13.36
CA GLY A 163 -17.01 -2.12 -14.03
C GLY A 163 -16.66 -0.70 -13.55
N ARG A 164 -17.23 -0.27 -12.43
CA ARG A 164 -16.95 1.04 -11.84
C ARG A 164 -15.68 1.01 -11.00
N ARG A 165 -15.19 2.20 -10.65
CA ARG A 165 -14.04 2.39 -9.77
C ARG A 165 -14.54 2.96 -8.43
N PRO A 166 -14.94 2.12 -7.46
CA PRO A 166 -15.42 2.57 -6.16
C PRO A 166 -14.33 3.35 -5.41
N ARG A 167 -14.79 4.31 -4.57
CA ARG A 167 -13.91 5.12 -3.73
C ARG A 167 -14.54 5.28 -2.35
N PHE A 168 -13.73 5.11 -1.31
CA PHE A 168 -14.11 5.42 0.07
C PHE A 168 -12.87 5.64 0.94
N SER A 169 -13.06 6.18 2.14
CA SER A 169 -12.00 6.33 3.12
C SER A 169 -11.82 5.02 3.91
N ILE A 170 -10.70 4.36 3.73
CA ILE A 170 -10.33 3.19 4.55
C ILE A 170 -10.11 3.63 5.99
N TYR A 171 -9.44 4.77 6.20
CA TYR A 171 -9.15 5.27 7.54
C TYR A 171 -10.43 5.51 8.33
N SER A 172 -11.33 6.35 7.83
CA SER A 172 -12.56 6.68 8.53
C SER A 172 -13.55 5.51 8.60
N GLY A 173 -13.62 4.70 7.56
CA GLY A 173 -14.59 3.62 7.46
C GLY A 173 -14.22 2.35 8.22
N LEU A 174 -12.93 2.06 8.33
CA LEU A 174 -12.44 0.81 8.90
C LEU A 174 -11.45 1.04 10.06
N ILE A 175 -10.40 1.83 9.87
CA ILE A 175 -9.34 1.97 10.87
C ILE A 175 -9.86 2.64 12.14
N GLN A 176 -10.54 3.78 12.03
CA GLN A 176 -11.11 4.49 13.19
C GLN A 176 -12.18 3.69 13.94
N THR A 177 -12.84 2.77 13.26
CA THR A 177 -13.85 1.90 13.86
C THR A 177 -13.28 0.59 14.43
N GLY A 178 -11.95 0.41 14.40
CA GLY A 178 -11.28 -0.78 14.90
C GLY A 178 -11.43 -2.03 14.01
N ARG A 179 -11.86 -1.87 12.77
CA ARG A 179 -12.06 -2.96 11.80
C ARG A 179 -10.78 -3.20 11.01
N TYR A 180 -9.79 -3.81 11.65
CA TYR A 180 -8.55 -4.28 11.05
C TYR A 180 -8.08 -5.56 11.76
N ILE A 181 -7.29 -6.36 11.05
CA ILE A 181 -6.77 -7.64 11.54
C ILE A 181 -5.57 -7.42 12.45
N SER A 182 -4.65 -6.54 12.02
CA SER A 182 -3.43 -6.24 12.76
C SER A 182 -2.99 -4.80 12.52
N LYS A 183 -2.19 -4.26 13.45
CA LYS A 183 -1.51 -2.98 13.35
C LYS A 183 -0.05 -3.16 13.75
N GLU A 184 0.85 -2.60 12.95
CA GLU A 184 2.27 -2.48 13.27
C GLU A 184 2.74 -1.06 12.98
N THR A 185 3.64 -0.54 13.80
CA THR A 185 4.23 0.78 13.60
C THR A 185 5.69 0.65 13.23
N PHE A 186 6.15 1.43 12.27
CA PHE A 186 7.53 1.44 11.78
C PHE A 186 8.06 2.87 11.74
N LEU A 187 9.38 2.99 11.83
CA LEU A 187 10.14 4.24 11.71
C LEU A 187 11.15 4.11 10.57
N ILE A 188 11.13 5.05 9.64
CA ILE A 188 12.17 5.19 8.61
C ILE A 188 13.32 6.00 9.19
N THR A 189 14.51 5.41 9.22
CA THR A 189 15.76 6.07 9.61
C THR A 189 16.72 6.14 8.42
N ALA A 190 17.85 6.84 8.60
CA ALA A 190 18.92 6.88 7.59
C ALA A 190 19.60 5.50 7.38
N GLU A 191 19.44 4.57 8.29
CA GLU A 191 20.14 3.28 8.27
C GLU A 191 19.21 2.11 7.97
N ASN A 192 17.96 2.18 8.46
CA ASN A 192 17.02 1.06 8.39
C ASN A 192 15.56 1.50 8.52
N ILE A 193 14.64 0.55 8.33
CA ILE A 193 13.25 0.65 8.76
C ILE A 193 13.09 -0.30 9.94
N VAL A 194 12.70 0.24 11.09
CA VAL A 194 12.56 -0.53 12.34
C VAL A 194 11.11 -0.53 12.80
N LYS A 195 10.69 -1.65 13.37
CA LYS A 195 9.42 -1.75 14.08
C LYS A 195 9.56 -1.10 15.46
N VAL A 196 8.62 -0.23 15.84
CA VAL A 196 8.61 0.56 17.09
C VAL A 196 7.35 0.28 17.90
#